data_5a729710f82270a4c93e0f218bce2732
#
_entry.id   5a729710f82270a4c93e0f218bce2732
#
_cell.length_a   1.000
_cell.length_b   1.000
_cell.length_c   1.000
_cell.angle_alpha   90.00
_cell.angle_beta   90.00
_cell.angle_gamma   90.00
#
_symmetry.space_group_name_H-M   'P 1'
#
loop_
_entity.id
_entity.type
_entity.pdbx_description
1 polymer ?
#
loop_
_entity_poly.entity_id
_entity_poly.type
_entity_poly.pdbx_seq_one_letter_code
_entity_poly.pdbx_strand_id
1 'polypeptide(L)'
;FGVGLNREITGHYLEMLRYMNMSPGRKLAVDIPSGISATDGRVFGEAFQADATVTFQERKLGLFLFPGALYTGKVCVADIGIDSFTVKEQPGTAYALEMSDIAKLLPERPPYAHKGTFGKLLLIAGSNGMAGAAFLSACAAYRMGAGLVRIYTTEDNRSILQQLIPEAIITTYKEYDEESLLSALEWADAVCIGSGLGRTNVADLIVNTVLKEINVPCLIDADGINILAAHPEWKDLLAEGNYVLT
;
A
#
# COMPACT_ATOMS: atom_id res chain seq x y z
N PHE A 1 -23.40 -16.70 12.71
CA PHE A 1 -22.25 -17.47 12.21
C PHE A 1 -20.98 -16.66 12.49
N GLY A 2 -19.92 -17.34 12.88
CA GLY A 2 -18.63 -16.73 13.22
C GLY A 2 -17.55 -17.01 12.17
N VAL A 3 -16.28 -16.99 12.58
CA VAL A 3 -15.08 -17.11 11.73
C VAL A 3 -14.99 -18.39 10.88
N GLY A 4 -15.72 -19.45 11.25
CA GLY A 4 -15.73 -20.73 10.51
C GLY A 4 -16.65 -20.76 9.29
N LEU A 5 -17.34 -19.65 8.96
CA LEU A 5 -18.22 -19.62 7.78
C LEU A 5 -17.36 -19.54 6.50
N ASN A 6 -17.58 -20.48 5.59
CA ASN A 6 -16.85 -20.62 4.32
C ASN A 6 -17.76 -20.84 3.11
N ARG A 7 -19.07 -20.65 3.26
CA ARG A 7 -20.09 -20.85 2.22
C ARG A 7 -21.21 -19.82 2.36
N GLU A 8 -22.01 -19.70 1.32
CA GLU A 8 -23.20 -18.84 1.32
C GLU A 8 -24.20 -19.24 2.39
N ILE A 9 -24.84 -18.25 2.99
CA ILE A 9 -25.97 -18.43 3.91
C ILE A 9 -27.23 -18.64 3.05
N THR A 10 -27.95 -19.73 3.29
CA THR A 10 -29.15 -20.09 2.50
C THR A 10 -30.32 -20.50 3.38
N GLY A 11 -31.50 -20.64 2.78
CA GLY A 11 -32.72 -21.09 3.47
C GLY A 11 -33.15 -20.18 4.61
N HIS A 12 -33.66 -20.76 5.69
CA HIS A 12 -34.15 -19.98 6.84
C HIS A 12 -33.13 -19.07 7.49
N TYR A 13 -31.82 -19.41 7.43
CA TYR A 13 -30.77 -18.55 7.95
C TYR A 13 -30.64 -17.26 7.14
N LEU A 14 -30.80 -17.33 5.84
CA LEU A 14 -30.80 -16.16 4.97
C LEU A 14 -32.04 -15.28 5.22
N GLU A 15 -33.20 -15.88 5.40
CA GLU A 15 -34.43 -15.15 5.74
C GLU A 15 -34.27 -14.40 7.08
N MET A 16 -33.71 -15.08 8.09
CA MET A 16 -33.43 -14.45 9.39
C MET A 16 -32.42 -13.30 9.26
N LEU A 17 -31.36 -13.47 8.48
CA LEU A 17 -30.36 -12.42 8.24
C LEU A 17 -30.99 -11.19 7.58
N ARG A 18 -31.84 -11.41 6.56
CA ARG A 18 -32.58 -10.33 5.90
C ARG A 18 -33.51 -9.61 6.86
N TYR A 19 -34.27 -10.37 7.68
CA TYR A 19 -35.14 -9.81 8.70
C TYR A 19 -34.36 -8.94 9.71
N MET A 20 -33.21 -9.43 10.20
CA MET A 20 -32.33 -8.67 11.10
C MET A 20 -31.79 -7.40 10.43
N ASN A 21 -31.41 -7.46 9.15
CA ASN A 21 -30.93 -6.29 8.39
C ASN A 21 -32.02 -5.23 8.23
N MET A 22 -33.28 -5.63 8.08
CA MET A 22 -34.43 -4.72 7.97
C MET A 22 -34.90 -4.15 9.31
N SER A 23 -34.48 -4.74 10.43
CA SER A 23 -34.86 -4.29 11.77
C SER A 23 -34.39 -2.86 12.05
N PRO A 24 -35.23 -1.99 12.64
CA PRO A 24 -34.87 -0.61 12.95
C PRO A 24 -33.93 -0.48 14.16
N GLY A 25 -33.72 -1.55 14.91
CA GLY A 25 -32.84 -1.58 16.09
C GLY A 25 -31.36 -1.47 15.73
N ARG A 26 -30.53 -1.08 16.71
CA ARG A 26 -29.08 -1.13 16.58
C ARG A 26 -28.63 -2.57 16.44
N LYS A 27 -27.75 -2.82 15.48
CA LYS A 27 -27.24 -4.14 15.10
C LYS A 27 -25.82 -4.34 15.57
N LEU A 28 -25.63 -5.31 16.45
CA LEU A 28 -24.35 -5.66 17.00
C LEU A 28 -23.92 -7.05 16.48
N ALA A 29 -22.77 -7.11 15.85
CA ALA A 29 -22.12 -8.37 15.53
C ALA A 29 -21.14 -8.80 16.63
N VAL A 30 -21.12 -10.10 16.90
CA VAL A 30 -20.21 -10.74 17.85
C VAL A 30 -19.13 -11.46 17.04
N ASP A 31 -17.90 -11.10 17.27
CA ASP A 31 -16.68 -11.56 16.63
C ASP A 31 -16.53 -11.15 15.16
N ILE A 32 -17.45 -11.53 14.28
CA ILE A 32 -17.52 -11.12 12.87
C ILE A 32 -18.99 -11.11 12.41
N PRO A 33 -19.40 -10.15 11.56
CA PRO A 33 -20.73 -10.19 10.97
C PRO A 33 -20.96 -11.47 10.16
N SER A 34 -22.09 -12.11 10.37
CA SER A 34 -22.45 -13.33 9.61
C SER A 34 -22.50 -13.03 8.12
N GLY A 35 -21.87 -13.88 7.31
CA GLY A 35 -21.79 -13.74 5.86
C GLY A 35 -20.46 -13.18 5.35
N ILE A 36 -19.53 -12.83 6.25
CA ILE A 36 -18.21 -12.30 5.87
C ILE A 36 -17.12 -13.34 6.18
N SER A 37 -16.17 -13.48 5.27
CA SER A 37 -14.93 -14.24 5.50
C SER A 37 -14.02 -13.50 6.47
N ALA A 38 -13.59 -14.15 7.54
CA ALA A 38 -12.66 -13.60 8.51
C ALA A 38 -11.26 -13.37 7.95
N THR A 39 -10.87 -14.13 6.92
CA THR A 39 -9.52 -14.15 6.36
C THR A 39 -9.29 -13.07 5.30
N ASP A 40 -10.26 -12.82 4.43
CA ASP A 40 -10.07 -12.00 3.24
C ASP A 40 -11.20 -10.97 2.99
N GLY A 41 -12.22 -10.93 3.84
CA GLY A 41 -13.32 -9.97 3.74
C GLY A 41 -14.31 -10.25 2.60
N ARG A 42 -14.24 -11.40 1.94
CA ARG A 42 -15.27 -11.78 0.95
C ARG A 42 -16.62 -11.90 1.62
N VAL A 43 -17.66 -11.52 0.88
CA VAL A 43 -19.07 -11.70 1.29
C VAL A 43 -19.61 -12.96 0.65
N PHE A 44 -20.14 -13.88 1.44
CA PHE A 44 -20.73 -15.13 1.00
C PHE A 44 -22.22 -14.95 0.71
N GLY A 45 -22.52 -14.37 -0.46
CA GLY A 45 -23.88 -14.00 -0.87
C GLY A 45 -24.37 -12.72 -0.18
N GLU A 46 -25.04 -12.85 0.96
CA GLU A 46 -25.46 -11.72 1.79
C GLU A 46 -24.79 -11.74 3.17
N ALA A 47 -24.60 -10.56 3.75
CA ALA A 47 -24.02 -10.43 5.07
C ALA A 47 -24.89 -9.60 6.03
N PHE A 48 -24.69 -9.82 7.31
CA PHE A 48 -25.30 -9.04 8.37
C PHE A 48 -24.68 -7.64 8.43
N GLN A 49 -25.52 -6.61 8.28
CA GLN A 49 -25.10 -5.22 8.32
C GLN A 49 -25.07 -4.74 9.77
N ALA A 50 -23.90 -4.75 10.39
CA ALA A 50 -23.73 -4.31 11.76
C ALA A 50 -23.51 -2.80 11.87
N ASP A 51 -24.02 -2.18 12.94
CA ASP A 51 -23.65 -0.83 13.35
C ASP A 51 -22.35 -0.84 14.17
N ALA A 52 -22.09 -1.97 14.85
CA ALA A 52 -20.84 -2.23 15.55
C ALA A 52 -20.53 -3.72 15.57
N THR A 53 -19.23 -4.03 15.62
CA THR A 53 -18.71 -5.40 15.78
C THR A 53 -17.78 -5.45 16.99
N VAL A 54 -18.05 -6.35 17.94
CA VAL A 54 -17.14 -6.66 19.05
C VAL A 54 -16.39 -7.93 18.67
N THR A 55 -15.14 -7.79 18.28
CA THR A 55 -14.26 -8.90 17.92
C THR A 55 -13.37 -9.30 19.10
N PHE A 56 -13.01 -10.58 19.17
CA PHE A 56 -12.30 -11.15 20.32
C PHE A 56 -10.80 -11.16 20.08
N GLN A 57 -10.04 -10.74 21.09
CA GLN A 57 -8.60 -10.73 21.25
C GLN A 57 -7.87 -9.89 20.20
N GLU A 58 -8.02 -10.23 18.93
CA GLU A 58 -7.35 -9.55 17.82
C GLU A 58 -8.34 -9.24 16.69
N ARG A 59 -8.02 -8.24 15.91
CA ARG A 59 -8.78 -7.85 14.72
C ARG A 59 -8.62 -8.92 13.64
N LYS A 60 -9.72 -9.43 13.08
CA LYS A 60 -9.68 -10.33 11.92
C LYS A 60 -9.49 -9.49 10.66
N LEU A 61 -8.64 -9.97 9.76
CA LEU A 61 -8.31 -9.27 8.52
C LEU A 61 -9.56 -8.90 7.70
N GLY A 62 -10.52 -9.82 7.64
CA GLY A 62 -11.79 -9.63 6.92
C GLY A 62 -12.69 -8.51 7.46
N LEU A 63 -12.43 -8.00 8.68
CA LEU A 63 -13.14 -6.82 9.21
C LEU A 63 -12.67 -5.50 8.59
N PHE A 64 -11.52 -5.50 7.92
CA PHE A 64 -10.87 -4.31 7.35
C PHE A 64 -10.73 -4.36 5.84
N LEU A 65 -10.79 -5.55 5.25
CA LEU A 65 -10.73 -5.72 3.79
C LEU A 65 -12.11 -5.56 3.16
N PHE A 66 -12.14 -4.91 2.00
CA PHE A 66 -13.36 -4.78 1.21
C PHE A 66 -13.64 -6.08 0.42
N PRO A 67 -14.94 -6.44 0.25
CA PRO A 67 -16.15 -5.71 0.64
C PRO A 67 -16.59 -5.90 2.11
N GLY A 68 -16.01 -6.82 2.87
CA GLY A 68 -16.40 -7.17 4.24
C GLY A 68 -16.46 -5.97 5.19
N ALA A 69 -15.49 -5.07 5.08
CA ALA A 69 -15.41 -3.84 5.89
C ALA A 69 -16.68 -2.96 5.82
N LEU A 70 -17.47 -3.05 4.74
CA LEU A 70 -18.74 -2.32 4.60
C LEU A 70 -19.83 -2.78 5.58
N TYR A 71 -19.69 -3.97 6.14
CA TYR A 71 -20.72 -4.61 6.98
C TYR A 71 -20.39 -4.59 8.48
N THR A 72 -19.20 -4.12 8.86
CA THR A 72 -18.68 -4.27 10.24
C THR A 72 -19.09 -3.15 11.20
N GLY A 73 -19.46 -1.98 10.66
CA GLY A 73 -19.68 -0.79 11.48
C GLY A 73 -18.44 -0.43 12.31
N LYS A 74 -18.64 0.05 13.53
CA LYS A 74 -17.54 0.37 14.45
C LYS A 74 -16.95 -0.92 15.04
N VAL A 75 -15.71 -1.24 14.72
CA VAL A 75 -15.01 -2.41 15.27
C VAL A 75 -14.39 -2.08 16.63
N CYS A 76 -14.72 -2.89 17.64
CA CYS A 76 -14.14 -2.85 18.99
C CYS A 76 -13.51 -4.21 19.29
N VAL A 77 -12.31 -4.21 19.86
CA VAL A 77 -11.62 -5.43 20.30
C VAL A 77 -11.92 -5.69 21.78
N ALA A 78 -12.34 -6.90 22.12
CA ALA A 78 -12.50 -7.37 23.48
C ALA A 78 -11.37 -8.35 23.81
N ASP A 79 -10.60 -8.04 24.82
CA ASP A 79 -9.58 -8.95 25.37
C ASP A 79 -10.29 -10.14 26.07
N ILE A 80 -9.93 -11.34 25.68
CA ILE A 80 -10.45 -12.60 26.25
C ILE A 80 -9.37 -13.41 26.96
N GLY A 81 -8.20 -12.82 27.22
CA GLY A 81 -7.11 -13.43 27.97
C GLY A 81 -6.20 -14.36 27.16
N ILE A 82 -6.17 -14.25 25.82
CA ILE A 82 -5.19 -14.96 25.00
C ILE A 82 -3.92 -14.10 24.94
N ASP A 83 -2.77 -14.72 25.21
CA ASP A 83 -1.49 -14.03 25.16
C ASP A 83 -1.19 -13.52 23.74
N SER A 84 -0.92 -12.22 23.62
CA SER A 84 -0.58 -11.57 22.35
C SER A 84 0.69 -12.12 21.71
N PHE A 85 1.62 -12.68 22.48
CA PHE A 85 2.82 -13.35 21.97
C PHE A 85 2.46 -14.56 21.10
N THR A 86 1.51 -15.38 21.58
CA THR A 86 1.02 -16.55 20.83
C THR A 86 0.40 -16.16 19.47
N VAL A 87 -0.27 -15.02 19.39
CA VAL A 87 -0.87 -14.54 18.14
C VAL A 87 0.20 -14.06 17.16
N LYS A 88 1.21 -13.33 17.65
CA LYS A 88 2.29 -12.76 16.81
C LYS A 88 3.16 -13.83 16.14
N GLU A 89 3.30 -14.99 16.76
CA GLU A 89 4.10 -16.09 16.20
C GLU A 89 3.34 -16.93 15.16
N GLN A 90 2.06 -16.67 14.93
CA GLN A 90 1.30 -17.44 13.93
C GLN A 90 1.70 -17.05 12.52
N PRO A 91 1.94 -18.05 11.61
CA PRO A 91 2.16 -17.76 10.19
C PRO A 91 0.99 -16.98 9.58
N GLY A 92 1.29 -15.95 8.80
CA GLY A 92 0.29 -15.14 8.12
C GLY A 92 -0.37 -14.06 9.00
N THR A 93 0.17 -13.78 10.19
CA THR A 93 -0.27 -12.63 10.98
C THR A 93 -0.02 -11.33 10.21
N ALA A 94 -1.08 -10.55 10.02
CA ALA A 94 -1.01 -9.22 9.42
C ALA A 94 -0.89 -8.16 10.53
N TYR A 95 -0.20 -7.07 10.23
CA TYR A 95 0.00 -5.96 11.15
C TYR A 95 -0.60 -4.68 10.56
N ALA A 96 -1.28 -3.89 11.41
CA ALA A 96 -1.71 -2.54 11.08
C ALA A 96 -0.92 -1.54 11.93
N LEU A 97 -0.38 -0.51 11.29
CA LEU A 97 0.33 0.56 11.99
C LEU A 97 -0.68 1.48 12.70
N GLU A 98 -0.39 1.79 13.96
CA GLU A 98 -1.11 2.80 14.74
C GLU A 98 -0.27 4.08 14.87
N MET A 99 -0.88 5.18 15.29
CA MET A 99 -0.18 6.47 15.45
C MET A 99 1.04 6.38 16.39
N SER A 100 0.96 5.54 17.42
CA SER A 100 2.07 5.26 18.33
C SER A 100 3.26 4.58 17.65
N ASP A 101 3.02 3.76 16.64
CA ASP A 101 4.05 3.07 15.87
C ASP A 101 4.71 4.05 14.90
N ILE A 102 3.91 4.87 14.23
CA ILE A 102 4.41 5.91 13.31
C ILE A 102 5.33 6.88 14.07
N ALA A 103 4.94 7.30 15.27
CA ALA A 103 5.77 8.20 16.08
C ALA A 103 7.16 7.62 16.41
N LYS A 104 7.26 6.29 16.60
CA LYS A 104 8.54 5.61 16.84
C LYS A 104 9.40 5.44 15.58
N LEU A 105 8.76 5.40 14.41
CA LEU A 105 9.44 5.25 13.12
C LEU A 105 10.03 6.57 12.61
N LEU A 106 9.54 7.72 13.08
CA LEU A 106 10.08 9.02 12.66
C LEU A 106 11.45 9.24 13.28
N PRO A 107 12.51 9.47 12.48
CA PRO A 107 13.84 9.75 13.00
C PRO A 107 13.89 11.11 13.69
N GLU A 108 14.64 11.19 14.78
CA GLU A 108 14.99 12.48 15.39
C GLU A 108 15.83 13.32 14.43
N ARG A 109 15.61 14.64 14.42
CA ARG A 109 16.36 15.58 13.59
C ARG A 109 17.49 16.24 14.42
N PRO A 110 18.77 15.83 14.23
CA PRO A 110 19.89 16.44 14.93
C PRO A 110 20.02 17.94 14.58
N PRO A 111 20.40 18.80 15.54
CA PRO A 111 20.50 20.24 15.31
C PRO A 111 21.48 20.65 14.19
N TYR A 112 22.52 19.85 13.96
CA TYR A 112 23.53 20.08 12.92
C TYR A 112 23.33 19.27 11.64
N ALA A 113 22.11 18.81 11.40
CA ALA A 113 21.77 18.06 10.21
C ALA A 113 21.70 18.95 8.96
N HIS A 114 22.03 18.39 7.81
CA HIS A 114 21.89 19.00 6.49
C HIS A 114 21.03 18.13 5.58
N LYS A 115 20.63 18.63 4.42
CA LYS A 115 19.73 17.90 3.50
C LYS A 115 20.22 16.48 3.16
N GLY A 116 21.51 16.25 3.04
CA GLY A 116 22.08 14.91 2.77
C GLY A 116 21.94 13.92 3.95
N THR A 117 21.70 14.41 5.19
CA THR A 117 21.51 13.54 6.36
C THR A 117 20.18 12.80 6.33
N PHE A 118 19.18 13.34 5.62
CA PHE A 118 17.82 12.81 5.61
C PHE A 118 17.50 11.97 4.37
N GLY A 119 18.54 11.44 3.73
CA GLY A 119 18.43 10.50 2.64
C GLY A 119 18.08 11.12 1.29
N LYS A 120 18.30 10.31 0.25
CA LYS A 120 18.12 10.62 -1.15
C LYS A 120 17.05 9.70 -1.72
N LEU A 121 15.91 10.23 -2.08
CA LEU A 121 14.83 9.48 -2.69
C LEU A 121 14.83 9.67 -4.22
N LEU A 122 14.87 8.58 -4.96
CA LEU A 122 14.61 8.57 -6.40
C LEU A 122 13.14 8.23 -6.64
N LEU A 123 12.44 9.11 -7.34
CA LEU A 123 11.08 8.90 -7.82
C LEU A 123 11.11 8.64 -9.32
N ILE A 124 10.77 7.44 -9.74
CA ILE A 124 10.59 7.08 -11.15
C ILE A 124 9.10 7.14 -11.45
N ALA A 125 8.64 8.31 -11.89
CA ALA A 125 7.22 8.66 -11.93
C ALA A 125 6.90 9.67 -13.03
N GLY A 126 5.66 9.66 -13.48
CA GLY A 126 5.15 10.61 -14.46
C GLY A 126 5.56 10.25 -15.90
N SER A 127 4.56 9.93 -16.71
CA SER A 127 4.66 9.87 -18.18
C SER A 127 4.14 11.17 -18.79
N ASN A 128 4.12 11.27 -20.11
CA ASN A 128 3.53 12.40 -20.81
C ASN A 128 2.07 12.60 -20.39
N GLY A 129 1.73 13.82 -19.96
CA GLY A 129 0.42 14.16 -19.37
C GLY A 129 0.22 13.78 -17.90
N MET A 130 1.20 13.12 -17.26
CA MET A 130 1.11 12.63 -15.87
C MET A 130 2.14 13.31 -14.93
N ALA A 131 2.60 14.52 -15.26
CA ALA A 131 3.50 15.31 -14.41
C ALA A 131 2.97 15.48 -12.97
N GLY A 132 1.64 15.56 -12.80
CA GLY A 132 0.98 15.68 -11.51
C GLY A 132 1.26 14.51 -10.56
N ALA A 133 1.37 13.28 -11.06
CA ALA A 133 1.70 12.12 -10.23
C ALA A 133 3.12 12.24 -9.64
N ALA A 134 4.10 12.60 -10.47
CA ALA A 134 5.47 12.85 -10.04
C ALA A 134 5.55 14.02 -9.04
N PHE A 135 4.82 15.10 -9.29
CA PHE A 135 4.74 16.26 -8.40
C PHE A 135 4.19 15.89 -7.03
N LEU A 136 3.04 15.21 -6.98
CA LEU A 136 2.40 14.84 -5.72
C LEU A 136 3.27 13.88 -4.90
N SER A 137 3.93 12.92 -5.54
CA SER A 137 4.87 11.99 -4.89
C SER A 137 6.06 12.74 -4.31
N ALA A 138 6.63 13.70 -5.04
CA ALA A 138 7.75 14.51 -4.56
C ALA A 138 7.35 15.44 -3.39
N CYS A 139 6.17 16.05 -3.47
CA CYS A 139 5.61 16.84 -2.36
C CYS A 139 5.41 15.99 -1.10
N ALA A 140 4.89 14.77 -1.25
CA ALA A 140 4.72 13.85 -0.14
C ALA A 140 6.07 13.48 0.49
N ALA A 141 7.08 13.16 -0.33
CA ALA A 141 8.42 12.84 0.12
C ALA A 141 9.06 13.99 0.94
N TYR A 142 8.98 15.22 0.46
CA TYR A 142 9.50 16.38 1.22
C TYR A 142 8.71 16.63 2.51
N ARG A 143 7.38 16.48 2.50
CA ARG A 143 6.57 16.62 3.73
C ARG A 143 6.87 15.55 4.76
N MET A 144 7.22 14.33 4.31
CA MET A 144 7.68 13.25 5.19
C MET A 144 9.12 13.45 5.66
N GLY A 145 9.87 14.39 5.07
CA GLY A 145 11.17 14.80 5.54
C GLY A 145 12.35 14.26 4.75
N ALA A 146 12.15 13.76 3.53
CA ALA A 146 13.25 13.41 2.64
C ALA A 146 14.20 14.60 2.42
N GLY A 147 15.51 14.35 2.48
CA GLY A 147 16.52 15.40 2.37
C GLY A 147 16.73 15.87 0.95
N LEU A 148 16.76 14.93 0.01
CA LEU A 148 16.91 15.18 -1.43
C LEU A 148 15.93 14.28 -2.18
N VAL A 149 15.24 14.85 -3.16
CA VAL A 149 14.36 14.11 -4.07
C VAL A 149 14.86 14.31 -5.49
N ARG A 150 15.06 13.21 -6.22
CA ARG A 150 15.31 13.20 -7.65
C ARG A 150 14.12 12.57 -8.34
N ILE A 151 13.59 13.23 -9.36
CA ILE A 151 12.51 12.70 -10.20
C ILE A 151 13.12 12.27 -11.53
N TYR A 152 12.96 10.99 -11.87
CA TYR A 152 13.28 10.42 -13.18
C TYR A 152 11.98 10.28 -13.97
N THR A 153 11.84 11.04 -15.06
CA THR A 153 10.56 11.22 -15.77
C THR A 153 10.78 11.50 -17.26
N THR A 154 9.70 11.56 -18.02
CA THR A 154 9.78 11.94 -19.45
C THR A 154 10.21 13.40 -19.61
N GLU A 155 10.89 13.73 -20.72
CA GLU A 155 11.38 15.09 -21.01
C GLU A 155 10.25 16.14 -21.03
N ASP A 156 9.06 15.76 -21.46
CA ASP A 156 7.88 16.64 -21.50
C ASP A 156 7.51 17.22 -20.12
N ASN A 157 7.85 16.52 -19.06
CA ASN A 157 7.54 16.93 -17.69
C ASN A 157 8.58 17.88 -17.08
N ARG A 158 9.76 18.04 -17.69
CA ARG A 158 10.87 18.84 -17.14
C ARG A 158 10.45 20.25 -16.76
N SER A 159 9.92 20.99 -17.71
CA SER A 159 9.57 22.40 -17.49
C SER A 159 8.43 22.57 -16.50
N ILE A 160 7.48 21.64 -16.49
CA ILE A 160 6.34 21.62 -15.59
C ILE A 160 6.83 21.39 -14.14
N LEU A 161 7.64 20.37 -13.93
CA LEU A 161 8.10 19.99 -12.59
C LEU A 161 9.09 20.99 -12.04
N GLN A 162 9.97 21.58 -12.84
CA GLN A 162 10.88 22.63 -12.36
C GLN A 162 10.15 23.90 -11.88
N GLN A 163 8.97 24.18 -12.43
CA GLN A 163 8.14 25.29 -11.97
C GLN A 163 7.33 24.92 -10.70
N LEU A 164 6.83 23.68 -10.62
CA LEU A 164 5.97 23.26 -9.53
C LEU A 164 6.74 22.85 -8.26
N ILE A 165 7.93 22.29 -8.42
CA ILE A 165 8.77 21.78 -7.30
C ILE A 165 10.25 22.04 -7.58
N PRO A 166 10.68 23.31 -7.51
CA PRO A 166 12.06 23.70 -7.83
C PRO A 166 13.12 23.08 -6.91
N GLU A 167 12.72 22.55 -5.75
CA GLU A 167 13.63 21.87 -4.83
C GLU A 167 14.05 20.48 -5.32
N ALA A 168 13.27 19.85 -6.22
CA ALA A 168 13.59 18.52 -6.72
C ALA A 168 14.61 18.56 -7.86
N ILE A 169 15.48 17.56 -7.89
CA ILE A 169 16.38 17.31 -9.02
C ILE A 169 15.61 16.61 -10.11
N ILE A 170 15.58 17.15 -11.32
CA ILE A 170 14.84 16.56 -12.46
C ILE A 170 15.83 15.91 -13.42
N THR A 171 15.74 14.61 -13.57
CA THR A 171 16.41 13.82 -14.63
C THR A 171 15.37 13.33 -15.59
N THR A 172 15.57 13.52 -16.87
CA THR A 172 14.56 13.19 -17.89
C THR A 172 15.11 12.29 -18.99
N TYR A 173 14.20 11.52 -19.58
CA TYR A 173 14.45 10.68 -20.75
C TYR A 173 13.44 10.97 -21.87
N LYS A 174 13.85 10.77 -23.12
CA LYS A 174 12.94 10.74 -24.29
C LYS A 174 12.67 9.32 -24.74
N GLU A 175 13.71 8.51 -24.70
CA GLU A 175 13.72 7.07 -24.95
C GLU A 175 14.36 6.36 -23.76
N TYR A 176 14.35 5.05 -23.75
CA TYR A 176 15.04 4.30 -22.70
C TYR A 176 16.55 4.59 -22.73
N ASP A 177 17.06 5.02 -21.59
CA ASP A 177 18.47 5.38 -21.38
C ASP A 177 18.95 4.64 -20.12
N GLU A 178 19.60 3.49 -20.34
CA GLU A 178 20.07 2.61 -19.27
C GLU A 178 21.14 3.28 -18.41
N GLU A 179 22.11 3.97 -19.03
CA GLU A 179 23.21 4.63 -18.32
C GLU A 179 22.68 5.73 -17.37
N SER A 180 21.76 6.55 -17.86
CA SER A 180 21.10 7.59 -17.06
C SER A 180 20.29 7.00 -15.92
N LEU A 181 19.59 5.88 -16.15
CA LEU A 181 18.80 5.20 -15.12
C LEU A 181 19.72 4.58 -14.05
N LEU A 182 20.77 3.87 -14.44
CA LEU A 182 21.73 3.27 -13.51
C LEU A 182 22.41 4.33 -12.64
N SER A 183 22.82 5.46 -13.23
CA SER A 183 23.38 6.60 -12.48
C SER A 183 22.38 7.20 -11.49
N ALA A 184 21.08 7.19 -11.82
CA ALA A 184 20.04 7.64 -10.91
C ALA A 184 19.80 6.65 -9.76
N LEU A 185 19.86 5.34 -10.03
CA LEU A 185 19.73 4.28 -9.02
C LEU A 185 20.92 4.30 -8.05
N GLU A 186 22.15 4.42 -8.56
CA GLU A 186 23.36 4.49 -7.72
C GLU A 186 23.36 5.70 -6.76
N TRP A 187 22.75 6.81 -7.19
CA TRP A 187 22.65 8.01 -6.36
C TRP A 187 21.68 7.83 -5.19
N ALA A 188 20.70 6.92 -5.26
CA ALA A 188 19.55 6.85 -4.35
C ALA A 188 19.84 6.03 -3.07
N ASP A 189 19.27 6.44 -1.96
CA ASP A 189 19.19 5.64 -0.71
C ASP A 189 17.86 4.87 -0.62
N ALA A 190 16.85 5.27 -1.40
CA ALA A 190 15.57 4.58 -1.59
C ALA A 190 14.96 4.95 -2.94
N VAL A 191 14.13 4.07 -3.48
CA VAL A 191 13.43 4.26 -4.76
C VAL A 191 11.93 4.10 -4.58
N CYS A 192 11.16 4.94 -5.29
CA CYS A 192 9.73 4.74 -5.47
C CYS A 192 9.42 4.78 -6.97
N ILE A 193 8.77 3.74 -7.49
CA ILE A 193 8.50 3.59 -8.92
C ILE A 193 7.04 3.27 -9.20
N GLY A 194 6.49 3.88 -10.26
CA GLY A 194 5.23 3.47 -10.87
C GLY A 194 4.16 4.54 -10.94
N SER A 195 4.14 5.51 -10.02
CA SER A 195 3.07 6.52 -9.99
C SER A 195 3.01 7.34 -11.29
N GLY A 196 2.00 7.09 -12.11
CA GLY A 196 1.81 7.72 -13.42
C GLY A 196 2.92 7.43 -14.43
N LEU A 197 3.62 6.31 -14.29
CA LEU A 197 4.72 5.90 -15.18
C LEU A 197 4.24 5.57 -16.60
N GLY A 198 2.97 5.16 -16.71
CA GLY A 198 2.39 4.64 -17.94
C GLY A 198 2.76 3.18 -18.18
N ARG A 199 2.16 2.61 -19.23
CA ARG A 199 2.34 1.20 -19.62
C ARG A 199 2.85 1.13 -21.04
N THR A 200 4.11 1.49 -21.21
CA THR A 200 4.81 1.53 -22.50
C THR A 200 6.02 0.60 -22.47
N ASN A 201 6.53 0.21 -23.62
CA ASN A 201 7.78 -0.59 -23.70
C ASN A 201 8.95 0.08 -22.97
N VAL A 202 9.01 1.41 -22.94
CA VAL A 202 10.03 2.15 -22.17
C VAL A 202 9.82 1.97 -20.69
N ALA A 203 8.57 2.04 -20.21
CA ALA A 203 8.24 1.79 -18.80
C ALA A 203 8.56 0.35 -18.38
N ASP A 204 8.29 -0.64 -19.25
CA ASP A 204 8.64 -2.05 -19.00
C ASP A 204 10.17 -2.22 -18.87
N LEU A 205 10.95 -1.61 -19.75
CA LEU A 205 12.42 -1.63 -19.67
C LEU A 205 12.93 -0.98 -18.39
N ILE A 206 12.37 0.18 -18.01
CA ILE A 206 12.73 0.88 -16.76
C ILE A 206 12.45 0.00 -15.55
N VAL A 207 11.25 -0.59 -15.44
CA VAL A 207 10.88 -1.47 -14.31
C VAL A 207 11.80 -2.68 -14.29
N ASN A 208 12.06 -3.33 -15.41
CA ASN A 208 12.95 -4.49 -15.49
C ASN A 208 14.38 -4.17 -15.02
N THR A 209 14.93 -3.03 -15.46
CA THR A 209 16.27 -2.59 -15.03
C THR A 209 16.29 -2.29 -13.53
N VAL A 210 15.27 -1.60 -13.00
CA VAL A 210 15.16 -1.35 -11.56
C VAL A 210 15.14 -2.65 -10.77
N LEU A 211 14.36 -3.64 -11.19
CA LEU A 211 14.29 -4.94 -10.50
C LEU A 211 15.62 -5.70 -10.48
N LYS A 212 16.44 -5.56 -11.52
CA LYS A 212 17.73 -6.26 -11.64
C LYS A 212 18.86 -5.58 -10.89
N GLU A 213 18.86 -4.24 -10.88
CA GLU A 213 20.04 -3.46 -10.51
C GLU A 213 19.90 -2.73 -9.16
N ILE A 214 18.67 -2.75 -8.57
CA ILE A 214 18.45 -2.03 -7.32
C ILE A 214 19.05 -2.74 -6.12
N ASN A 215 19.79 -1.98 -5.29
CA ASN A 215 20.42 -2.47 -4.06
C ASN A 215 19.90 -1.75 -2.79
N VAL A 216 18.87 -0.92 -2.95
CA VAL A 216 18.27 -0.13 -1.86
C VAL A 216 16.78 -0.43 -1.75
N PRO A 217 16.09 -0.09 -0.65
CA PRO A 217 14.65 -0.30 -0.52
C PRO A 217 13.88 0.33 -1.67
N CYS A 218 12.91 -0.41 -2.22
CA CYS A 218 12.10 0.03 -3.36
C CYS A 218 10.61 -0.13 -3.09
N LEU A 219 9.85 0.95 -3.24
CA LEU A 219 8.40 0.93 -3.24
C LEU A 219 7.90 0.92 -4.69
N ILE A 220 7.06 -0.07 -5.01
CA ILE A 220 6.44 -0.23 -6.33
C ILE A 220 4.93 -0.03 -6.19
N ASP A 221 4.39 0.93 -6.93
CA ASP A 221 2.98 1.32 -6.87
C ASP A 221 2.38 1.49 -8.28
N ALA A 222 1.06 1.59 -8.34
CA ALA A 222 0.30 1.97 -9.53
C ALA A 222 0.71 1.24 -10.82
N ASP A 223 1.22 1.96 -11.85
CA ASP A 223 1.64 1.35 -13.11
C ASP A 223 2.80 0.37 -12.95
N GLY A 224 3.65 0.54 -11.91
CA GLY A 224 4.68 -0.43 -11.56
C GLY A 224 4.08 -1.80 -11.24
N ILE A 225 3.01 -1.85 -10.44
CA ILE A 225 2.27 -3.08 -10.13
C ILE A 225 1.60 -3.65 -11.39
N ASN A 226 1.00 -2.79 -12.22
CA ASN A 226 0.37 -3.23 -13.47
C ASN A 226 1.38 -3.87 -14.43
N ILE A 227 2.58 -3.31 -14.50
CA ILE A 227 3.69 -3.85 -15.32
C ILE A 227 4.15 -5.19 -14.76
N LEU A 228 4.36 -5.30 -13.43
CA LEU A 228 4.69 -6.57 -12.79
C LEU A 228 3.64 -7.66 -13.06
N ALA A 229 2.36 -7.31 -13.01
CA ALA A 229 1.27 -8.24 -13.30
C ALA A 229 1.27 -8.71 -14.77
N ALA A 230 1.77 -7.89 -15.70
CA ALA A 230 1.92 -8.24 -17.10
C ALA A 230 3.17 -9.12 -17.38
N HIS A 231 4.14 -9.15 -16.44
CA HIS A 231 5.40 -9.86 -16.55
C HIS A 231 5.60 -10.85 -15.39
N PRO A 232 4.80 -11.94 -15.30
CA PRO A 232 4.88 -12.89 -14.20
C PRO A 232 6.24 -13.59 -14.07
N GLU A 233 7.03 -13.62 -15.13
CA GLU A 233 8.41 -14.13 -15.16
C GLU A 233 9.39 -13.31 -14.33
N TRP A 234 9.05 -12.06 -13.96
CA TRP A 234 9.90 -11.22 -13.10
C TRP A 234 9.68 -11.45 -11.60
N LYS A 235 8.79 -12.38 -11.25
CA LYS A 235 8.46 -12.67 -9.85
C LYS A 235 9.67 -13.05 -9.00
N ASP A 236 10.61 -13.79 -9.59
CA ASP A 236 11.80 -14.25 -8.88
C ASP A 236 12.73 -13.09 -8.52
N LEU A 237 12.77 -12.03 -9.33
CA LEU A 237 13.53 -10.81 -9.03
C LEU A 237 13.02 -10.08 -7.78
N LEU A 238 11.72 -10.18 -7.51
CA LEU A 238 11.12 -9.58 -6.29
C LEU A 238 11.52 -10.33 -5.01
N ALA A 239 11.78 -11.63 -5.10
CA ALA A 239 12.14 -12.46 -3.94
C ALA A 239 13.55 -12.15 -3.40
N GLU A 240 14.43 -11.59 -4.23
CA GLU A 240 15.82 -11.32 -3.89
C GLU A 240 16.05 -9.90 -3.35
N GLY A 241 15.06 -9.00 -3.46
CA GLY A 241 15.20 -7.58 -3.11
C GLY A 241 14.36 -7.13 -1.92
N ASN A 242 14.57 -5.90 -1.49
CA ASN A 242 13.81 -5.24 -0.42
C ASN A 242 12.70 -4.38 -1.03
N TYR A 243 11.58 -5.01 -1.35
CA TYR A 243 10.44 -4.36 -2.02
C TYR A 243 9.23 -4.19 -1.10
N VAL A 244 8.54 -3.06 -1.27
CA VAL A 244 7.20 -2.81 -0.74
C VAL A 244 6.26 -2.61 -1.93
N LEU A 245 5.20 -3.39 -2.00
CA LEU A 245 4.14 -3.27 -3.01
C LEU A 245 2.92 -2.62 -2.37
N THR A 246 2.32 -1.61 -3.01
CA THR A 246 1.18 -0.86 -2.45
C THR A 246 0.09 -0.58 -3.47
#